data_19c0565b5c33aeae274b7aec421b699f
#
_entry.id   19c0565b5c33aeae274b7aec421b699f
#
_cell.length_a   1.000
_cell.length_b   1.000
_cell.length_c   1.000
_cell.angle_alpha   90.00
_cell.angle_beta   90.00
_cell.angle_gamma   90.00
#
_symmetry.space_group_name_H-M   'P 1'
#
loop_
_entity.id
_entity.type
_entity.pdbx_description
1 polymer ?
#
loop_
_entity_poly.entity_id
_entity_poly.type
_entity_poly.pdbx_seq_one_letter_code
_entity_poly.pdbx_strand_id
1 'polypeptide(L)'
;MNVEEYREYCISKLGVTEGFPFNESVLVFKVMNKMFALCDIDKYDGINLKCEPERALQLREQHPGIIPGYHMNKQLWNTVSTDGSISDEQLKELIDDSYDLIVASLPKRDREALKILE
;
A
#
# COMPACT_ATOMS: atom_id res chain seq x y z
N MET A 1 -14.15 2.19 1.62
CA MET A 1 -13.40 2.69 0.44
C MET A 1 -13.52 1.66 -0.68
N ASN A 2 -14.14 2.01 -1.79
CA ASN A 2 -14.21 1.12 -2.94
C ASN A 2 -12.92 1.17 -3.75
N VAL A 3 -12.82 0.32 -4.79
CA VAL A 3 -11.58 0.21 -5.58
C VAL A 3 -11.22 1.52 -6.29
N GLU A 4 -12.22 2.27 -6.75
CA GLU A 4 -11.99 3.56 -7.42
C GLU A 4 -11.47 4.62 -6.46
N GLU A 5 -12.04 4.71 -5.27
CA GLU A 5 -11.60 5.62 -4.21
C GLU A 5 -10.18 5.28 -3.76
N TYR A 6 -9.89 4.00 -3.59
CA TYR A 6 -8.56 3.51 -3.26
C TYR A 6 -7.55 3.91 -4.35
N ARG A 7 -7.89 3.68 -5.62
CA ARG A 7 -7.04 4.05 -6.75
C ARG A 7 -6.76 5.54 -6.76
N GLU A 8 -7.80 6.37 -6.65
CA GLU A 8 -7.65 7.83 -6.63
C GLU A 8 -6.75 8.29 -5.49
N TYR A 9 -6.92 7.71 -4.32
CA TYR A 9 -6.11 8.05 -3.16
C TYR A 9 -4.63 7.73 -3.38
N CYS A 10 -4.33 6.55 -3.89
CA CYS A 10 -2.95 6.14 -4.14
C CYS A 10 -2.30 6.96 -5.26
N ILE A 11 -3.00 7.16 -6.39
CA ILE A 11 -2.43 7.85 -7.55
C ILE A 11 -2.26 9.36 -7.30
N SER A 12 -2.97 9.92 -6.35
CA SER A 12 -2.85 11.35 -5.99
C SER A 12 -1.55 11.67 -5.27
N LYS A 13 -0.86 10.67 -4.73
CA LYS A 13 0.40 10.88 -4.02
C LYS A 13 1.52 11.22 -4.98
N LEU A 14 2.46 12.03 -4.48
CA LEU A 14 3.56 12.57 -5.28
C LEU A 14 4.42 11.45 -5.88
N GLY A 15 4.66 11.52 -7.19
CA GLY A 15 5.56 10.61 -7.89
C GLY A 15 5.05 9.20 -8.10
N VAL A 16 3.74 8.97 -7.91
CA VAL A 16 3.14 7.64 -8.01
C VAL A 16 2.75 7.31 -9.45
N THR A 17 3.05 6.08 -9.84
CA THR A 17 2.61 5.48 -11.09
C THR A 17 1.83 4.20 -10.78
N GLU A 18 0.98 3.78 -11.71
CA GLU A 18 0.19 2.56 -11.59
C GLU A 18 0.40 1.64 -12.78
N GLY A 19 0.16 0.36 -12.58
CA GLY A 19 0.27 -0.62 -13.67
C GLY A 19 -0.04 -2.03 -13.22
N PHE A 20 0.07 -2.96 -14.16
CA PHE A 20 -0.18 -4.38 -13.96
C PHE A 20 1.07 -5.20 -14.33
N PRO A 21 2.15 -5.13 -13.51
CA PRO A 21 3.41 -5.78 -13.87
C PRO A 21 3.39 -7.31 -13.77
N PHE A 22 2.42 -7.88 -13.03
CA PHE A 22 2.38 -9.33 -12.77
C PHE A 22 1.34 -10.05 -13.63
N ASN A 23 0.13 -9.50 -13.71
CA ASN A 23 -0.97 -10.06 -14.48
C ASN A 23 -2.03 -8.97 -14.73
N GLU A 24 -3.18 -9.36 -15.30
CA GLU A 24 -4.25 -8.43 -15.68
C GLU A 24 -5.10 -7.96 -14.50
N SER A 25 -5.01 -8.63 -13.35
CA SER A 25 -5.90 -8.41 -12.20
C SER A 25 -5.26 -7.66 -11.05
N VAL A 26 -3.93 -7.72 -10.90
CA VAL A 26 -3.23 -7.10 -9.77
C VAL A 26 -2.73 -5.73 -10.15
N LEU A 27 -3.44 -4.71 -9.65
CA LEU A 27 -3.07 -3.30 -9.83
C LEU A 27 -2.02 -2.93 -8.79
N VAL A 28 -0.88 -2.40 -9.27
CA VAL A 28 0.26 -2.05 -8.43
C VAL A 28 0.52 -0.56 -8.51
N PHE A 29 0.70 0.06 -7.35
CA PHE A 29 1.14 1.46 -7.23
C PHE A 29 2.59 1.51 -6.79
N LYS A 30 3.38 2.28 -7.52
CA LYS A 30 4.81 2.47 -7.25
C LYS A 30 5.13 3.95 -7.05
N VAL A 31 6.06 4.22 -6.15
CA VAL A 31 6.69 5.53 -6.05
C VAL A 31 8.15 5.38 -6.43
N MET A 32 8.61 6.13 -7.42
CA MET A 32 9.97 6.03 -7.94
C MET A 32 10.38 4.57 -8.22
N ASN A 33 9.50 3.83 -8.89
CA ASN A 33 9.66 2.43 -9.31
C ASN A 33 9.63 1.38 -8.19
N LYS A 34 9.28 1.75 -6.96
CA LYS A 34 9.12 0.79 -5.86
C LYS A 34 7.67 0.69 -5.42
N MET A 35 7.17 -0.55 -5.30
CA MET A 35 5.79 -0.83 -4.87
C MET A 35 5.55 -0.37 -3.44
N PHE A 36 4.40 0.26 -3.20
CA PHE A 36 3.93 0.55 -1.84
C PHE A 36 2.49 0.07 -1.61
N ALA A 37 1.72 -0.23 -2.65
CA ALA A 37 0.35 -0.69 -2.52
C ALA A 37 -0.03 -1.55 -3.72
N LEU A 38 -0.77 -2.63 -3.49
CA LEU A 38 -1.30 -3.45 -4.59
C LEU A 38 -2.60 -4.14 -4.15
N CYS A 39 -3.45 -4.42 -5.11
CA CYS A 39 -4.71 -5.13 -4.89
C CYS A 39 -5.14 -5.90 -6.14
N ASP A 40 -5.96 -6.93 -5.93
CA ASP A 40 -6.67 -7.60 -7.03
C ASP A 40 -7.94 -6.79 -7.32
N ILE A 41 -8.05 -6.21 -8.51
CA ILE A 41 -9.18 -5.32 -8.85
C ILE A 41 -10.48 -6.08 -9.08
N ASP A 42 -10.41 -7.37 -9.41
CA ASP A 42 -11.61 -8.17 -9.66
C ASP A 42 -12.29 -8.58 -8.36
N LYS A 43 -11.50 -9.00 -7.38
CA LYS A 43 -11.99 -9.42 -6.06
C LYS A 43 -12.12 -8.26 -5.11
N TYR A 44 -11.13 -7.42 -5.07
CA TYR A 44 -11.00 -6.29 -4.14
C TYR A 44 -11.42 -6.64 -2.71
N ASP A 45 -10.93 -7.78 -2.22
CA ASP A 45 -11.18 -8.26 -0.86
C ASP A 45 -10.11 -7.82 0.14
N GLY A 46 -9.01 -7.27 -0.33
CA GLY A 46 -7.93 -6.76 0.49
C GLY A 46 -6.92 -5.95 -0.31
N ILE A 47 -6.18 -5.11 0.40
CA ILE A 47 -5.06 -4.35 -0.16
C ILE A 47 -3.78 -4.73 0.56
N ASN A 48 -2.69 -4.90 -0.18
CA ASN A 48 -1.39 -5.19 0.40
C ASN A 48 -0.61 -3.90 0.61
N LEU A 49 -0.16 -3.67 1.83
CA LEU A 49 0.56 -2.48 2.25
C LEU A 49 1.79 -2.86 3.06
N LYS A 50 2.88 -2.13 2.84
CA LYS A 50 4.09 -2.34 3.63
C LYS A 50 3.92 -1.73 5.00
N CYS A 51 4.52 -2.39 6.00
CA CYS A 51 4.45 -1.95 7.39
C CYS A 51 5.76 -2.28 8.11
N GLU A 52 6.09 -1.48 9.09
CA GLU A 52 7.21 -1.79 9.99
C GLU A 52 6.87 -3.08 10.76
N PRO A 53 7.84 -4.04 10.92
CA PRO A 53 7.52 -5.39 11.41
C PRO A 53 6.78 -5.47 12.74
N GLU A 54 7.20 -4.69 13.74
CA GLU A 54 6.52 -4.70 15.06
C GLU A 54 5.10 -4.18 14.96
N ARG A 55 4.90 -3.10 14.23
CA ARG A 55 3.58 -2.53 14.00
C ARG A 55 2.69 -3.48 13.20
N ALA A 56 3.25 -4.18 12.23
CA ALA A 56 2.51 -5.18 11.45
C ALA A 56 1.91 -6.25 12.36
N LEU A 57 2.69 -6.76 13.31
CA LEU A 57 2.20 -7.73 14.29
C LEU A 57 1.10 -7.15 15.18
N GLN A 58 1.29 -5.94 15.70
CA GLN A 58 0.30 -5.27 16.54
C GLN A 58 -1.03 -5.07 15.81
N LEU A 59 -0.98 -4.64 14.55
CA LEU A 59 -2.18 -4.43 13.74
C LEU A 59 -2.93 -5.74 13.50
N ARG A 60 -2.22 -6.84 13.24
CA ARG A 60 -2.83 -8.17 13.08
C ARG A 60 -3.51 -8.65 14.36
N GLU A 61 -2.93 -8.35 15.53
CA GLU A 61 -3.53 -8.69 16.83
C GLU A 61 -4.78 -7.85 17.11
N GLN A 62 -4.76 -6.57 16.74
CA GLN A 62 -5.85 -5.63 17.02
C GLN A 62 -7.02 -5.77 16.04
N HIS A 63 -6.75 -6.20 14.81
CA HIS A 63 -7.74 -6.20 13.73
C HIS A 63 -7.82 -7.55 13.04
N PRO A 64 -8.93 -8.30 13.21
CA PRO A 64 -9.12 -9.56 12.46
C PRO A 64 -9.06 -9.38 10.94
N GLY A 65 -9.37 -8.18 10.43
CA GLY A 65 -9.30 -7.85 9.02
C GLY A 65 -7.91 -7.56 8.49
N ILE A 66 -6.86 -7.65 9.33
CA ILE A 66 -5.47 -7.45 8.92
C ILE A 66 -4.71 -8.75 9.14
N ILE A 67 -4.19 -9.32 8.06
CA ILE A 67 -3.48 -10.59 8.04
C ILE A 67 -2.09 -10.43 7.41
N PRO A 68 -1.17 -11.42 7.58
CA PRO A 68 0.11 -11.37 6.88
C PRO A 68 -0.07 -11.24 5.37
N GLY A 69 0.82 -10.48 4.73
CA GLY A 69 0.70 -10.15 3.32
C GLY A 69 0.65 -11.38 2.41
N TYR A 70 -0.47 -11.53 1.69
CA TYR A 70 -0.69 -12.64 0.77
C TYR A 70 0.28 -12.50 -0.43
N HIS A 71 1.03 -13.58 -0.70
CA HIS A 71 2.10 -13.60 -1.72
C HIS A 71 3.22 -12.57 -1.52
N MET A 72 3.36 -12.02 -0.31
CA MET A 72 4.37 -11.01 0.01
C MET A 72 5.25 -11.49 1.17
N ASN A 73 6.34 -10.76 1.44
CA ASN A 73 7.12 -10.97 2.66
C ASN A 73 6.21 -10.66 3.87
N LYS A 74 5.95 -11.69 4.68
CA LYS A 74 4.94 -11.61 5.75
C LYS A 74 5.38 -10.83 6.98
N GLN A 75 6.66 -10.53 7.10
CA GLN A 75 7.17 -9.68 8.17
C GLN A 75 7.02 -8.19 7.83
N LEU A 76 7.06 -7.85 6.54
CA LEU A 76 7.09 -6.48 6.05
C LEU A 76 5.78 -6.01 5.41
N TRP A 77 4.86 -6.94 5.13
CA TRP A 77 3.62 -6.65 4.42
C TRP A 77 2.41 -7.21 5.14
N ASN A 78 1.35 -6.42 5.17
CA ASN A 78 0.03 -6.85 5.63
C ASN A 78 -0.96 -6.81 4.46
N THR A 79 -1.93 -7.70 4.51
CA THR A 79 -3.15 -7.61 3.70
C THR A 79 -4.26 -7.06 4.57
N VAL A 80 -4.80 -5.91 4.19
CA VAL A 80 -5.83 -5.19 4.93
C VAL A 80 -7.16 -5.37 4.24
N SER A 81 -8.16 -5.88 4.97
CA SER A 81 -9.49 -6.16 4.40
C SER A 81 -10.19 -4.90 3.94
N THR A 82 -10.93 -5.02 2.84
CA THR A 82 -11.74 -3.94 2.27
C THR A 82 -13.24 -4.13 2.51
N ASP A 83 -13.61 -5.03 3.43
CA ASP A 83 -15.01 -5.39 3.72
C ASP A 83 -15.76 -4.40 4.63
N GLY A 84 -15.12 -3.31 5.00
CA GLY A 84 -15.68 -2.29 5.89
C GLY A 84 -15.32 -2.47 7.36
N SER A 85 -14.63 -3.56 7.74
CA SER A 85 -14.18 -3.78 9.11
C SER A 85 -13.08 -2.80 9.53
N ILE A 86 -12.35 -2.26 8.57
CA ILE A 86 -11.35 -1.22 8.77
C ILE A 86 -11.90 0.08 8.19
N SER A 87 -11.93 1.14 9.00
CA SER A 87 -12.47 2.43 8.57
C SER A 87 -11.66 3.03 7.40
N ASP A 88 -12.30 3.89 6.62
CA ASP A 88 -11.61 4.59 5.52
C ASP A 88 -10.47 5.45 6.04
N GLU A 89 -10.62 6.08 7.19
CA GLU A 89 -9.56 6.86 7.83
C GLU A 89 -8.36 6.00 8.18
N GLN A 90 -8.60 4.82 8.74
CA GLN A 90 -7.55 3.86 9.07
C GLN A 90 -6.87 3.33 7.80
N LEU A 91 -7.65 3.01 6.76
CA LEU A 91 -7.09 2.59 5.47
C LEU A 91 -6.15 3.65 4.89
N LYS A 92 -6.58 4.90 4.88
CA LYS A 92 -5.76 6.01 4.40
C LYS A 92 -4.48 6.18 5.20
N GLU A 93 -4.56 6.07 6.52
CA GLU A 93 -3.39 6.12 7.38
C GLU A 93 -2.39 5.01 7.05
N LEU A 94 -2.89 3.78 6.86
CA LEU A 94 -2.04 2.63 6.53
C LEU A 94 -1.41 2.77 5.14
N ILE A 95 -2.14 3.33 4.18
CA ILE A 95 -1.61 3.63 2.85
C ILE A 95 -0.50 4.69 2.95
N ASP A 96 -0.74 5.76 3.70
CA ASP A 96 0.23 6.82 3.92
C ASP A 96 1.52 6.28 4.55
N ASP A 97 1.38 5.44 5.57
CA ASP A 97 2.53 4.82 6.24
C ASP A 97 3.34 3.95 5.29
N SER A 98 2.66 3.17 4.45
CA SER A 98 3.33 2.34 3.45
C SER A 98 4.11 3.19 2.44
N TYR A 99 3.47 4.24 1.92
CA TYR A 99 4.12 5.19 1.03
C TYR A 99 5.35 5.82 1.68
N ASP A 100 5.23 6.31 2.90
CA ASP A 100 6.31 6.95 3.63
C ASP A 100 7.48 6.01 3.88
N LEU A 101 7.20 4.74 4.23
CA LEU A 101 8.25 3.72 4.41
C LEU A 101 9.04 3.48 3.12
N ILE A 102 8.34 3.39 2.00
CA ILE A 102 9.00 3.18 0.70
C ILE A 102 9.82 4.42 0.33
N VAL A 103 9.29 5.62 0.49
CA VAL A 103 10.02 6.86 0.22
C VAL A 103 11.30 6.94 1.07
N ALA A 104 11.20 6.61 2.35
CA ALA A 104 12.36 6.60 3.26
C ALA A 104 13.44 5.59 2.83
N SER A 105 13.05 4.52 2.15
CA SER A 105 13.96 3.47 1.65
C SER A 105 14.61 3.80 0.32
N LEU A 106 14.17 4.85 -0.37
CA LEU A 106 14.70 5.21 -1.69
C LEU A 106 16.15 5.71 -1.59
N PRO A 107 16.96 5.49 -2.65
CA PRO A 107 18.26 6.14 -2.75
C PRO A 107 18.11 7.66 -2.67
N LYS A 108 19.13 8.33 -2.16
CA LYS A 108 19.14 9.79 -1.99
C LYS A 108 18.74 10.53 -3.27
N ARG A 109 19.28 10.08 -4.42
CA ARG A 109 18.97 10.65 -5.73
C ARG A 109 17.46 10.64 -6.03
N ASP A 110 16.80 9.52 -5.76
CA ASP A 110 15.37 9.37 -6.01
C ASP A 110 14.54 10.19 -5.03
N ARG A 111 14.95 10.27 -3.76
CA ARG A 111 14.29 11.14 -2.78
C ARG A 111 14.38 12.61 -3.15
N GLU A 112 15.53 13.04 -3.64
CA GLU A 112 15.73 14.41 -4.11
C GLU A 112 14.89 14.70 -5.35
N ALA A 113 14.85 13.78 -6.31
CA ALA A 113 14.02 13.90 -7.51
C ALA A 113 12.54 14.00 -7.14
N LEU A 114 12.08 13.23 -6.14
CA LEU A 114 10.70 13.30 -5.66
C LEU A 114 10.39 14.67 -5.05
N LYS A 115 11.30 15.27 -4.30
CA LYS A 115 11.11 16.61 -3.72
C LYS A 115 10.93 17.69 -4.77
N ILE A 116 11.59 17.57 -5.92
CA ILE A 116 11.45 18.53 -7.03
C ILE A 116 10.03 18.56 -7.56
N LEU A 117 9.28 17.48 -7.44
CA LEU A 117 7.88 17.40 -7.87
C LEU A 117 6.92 18.18 -6.96
N GLU A 118 7.34 18.50 -5.75
CA GLU A 118 6.54 19.34 -4.85
C GLU A 118 6.43 20.77 -5.43
#